data_f480241d38894b7d655798a4d2f03852
#
_entry.id   f480241d38894b7d655798a4d2f03852
#
_cell.length_a   1.000
_cell.length_b   1.000
_cell.length_c   1.000
_cell.angle_alpha   90.00
_cell.angle_beta   90.00
_cell.angle_gamma   90.00
#
_symmetry.space_group_name_H-M   'P 1'
#
loop_
_entity.id
_entity.type
_entity.pdbx_description
1 polymer ?
#
loop_
_entity_poly.entity_id
_entity_poly.type
_entity_poly.pdbx_seq_one_letter_code
_entity_poly.pdbx_strand_id
1 'polypeptide(L)'
;DPEQHNSYYHYVTNFYIRGFDLDPTRALLINANEIQLAQGKHYSEVFPDNIIDLSLRNREAGSNLEKLQQESLFRIDNWCMSYENRIREMGGIGFYLGGMGPDGSMASNTRGSDHNSTTRLTATNFENQAASASDLGGIEVSRNRLVITVGLGTITFNPDGLTLIFAAGESKAQVVKNALENPIDNLYPATVLQRQRNARFYITEGAAVKLNDSVEKYYREGPWTFEKTERAIFDLCRNINKYAHRLELKDLQEDTYCSMIPDLSMDRVQDVIDSTKRKIEKGLLKEKDQVFLHTGPHHDDIMLGIFPCITPQLREASNKFHFTICTSGFTAVTNEMLMNYMVETLAHV
;
A
#
# COMPACT_ATOMS: atom_id res chain seq x y z
N ASP A 1 -0.15 -20.59 6.61
CA ASP A 1 -1.08 -21.56 7.14
C ASP A 1 -2.48 -20.94 7.22
N PRO A 2 -3.51 -21.52 6.61
CA PRO A 2 -4.88 -21.01 6.66
C PRO A 2 -5.46 -20.90 8.08
N GLU A 3 -4.98 -21.72 9.01
CA GLU A 3 -5.48 -21.73 10.40
C GLU A 3 -4.83 -20.67 11.29
N GLN A 4 -3.76 -20.01 10.82
CA GLN A 4 -3.14 -18.91 11.57
C GLN A 4 -4.13 -17.75 11.74
N HIS A 5 -4.11 -17.16 12.93
CA HIS A 5 -5.03 -16.06 13.33
C HIS A 5 -4.96 -14.82 12.41
N ASN A 6 -3.86 -14.61 11.72
CA ASN A 6 -3.64 -13.50 10.78
C ASN A 6 -3.83 -13.90 9.31
N SER A 7 -4.37 -15.11 9.02
CA SER A 7 -4.72 -15.50 7.67
C SER A 7 -6.10 -14.99 7.28
N TYR A 8 -6.30 -14.63 6.01
CA TYR A 8 -7.63 -14.28 5.49
C TYR A 8 -8.63 -15.41 5.62
N TYR A 9 -8.17 -16.66 5.47
CA TYR A 9 -9.02 -17.85 5.64
C TYR A 9 -9.59 -17.92 7.07
N HIS A 10 -8.72 -17.78 8.07
CA HIS A 10 -9.12 -17.77 9.48
C HIS A 10 -10.07 -16.60 9.78
N TYR A 11 -9.72 -15.41 9.30
CA TYR A 11 -10.50 -14.20 9.51
C TYR A 11 -11.92 -14.34 8.92
N VAL A 12 -12.04 -14.73 7.64
CA VAL A 12 -13.35 -14.89 6.99
C VAL A 12 -14.15 -16.01 7.64
N THR A 13 -13.51 -17.13 7.98
CA THR A 13 -14.20 -18.26 8.61
C THR A 13 -14.78 -17.88 9.97
N ASN A 14 -14.02 -17.18 10.81
CA ASN A 14 -14.45 -16.89 12.18
C ASN A 14 -15.37 -15.67 12.28
N PHE A 15 -15.04 -14.58 11.56
CA PHE A 15 -15.75 -13.31 11.71
C PHE A 15 -16.92 -13.14 10.74
N TYR A 16 -16.87 -13.78 9.56
CA TYR A 16 -17.97 -13.71 8.60
C TYR A 16 -18.82 -14.97 8.62
N ILE A 17 -18.24 -16.14 8.32
CA ILE A 17 -19.03 -17.36 8.18
C ILE A 17 -19.68 -17.71 9.52
N ARG A 18 -18.89 -17.88 10.57
CA ARG A 18 -19.40 -18.19 11.91
C ARG A 18 -20.10 -17.00 12.56
N GLY A 19 -19.54 -15.79 12.40
CA GLY A 19 -20.08 -14.58 13.03
C GLY A 19 -21.47 -14.19 12.53
N PHE A 20 -21.79 -14.47 11.28
CA PHE A 20 -23.09 -14.18 10.67
C PHE A 20 -23.93 -15.45 10.41
N ASP A 21 -23.50 -16.59 10.93
CA ASP A 21 -24.18 -17.90 10.75
C ASP A 21 -24.44 -18.23 9.26
N LEU A 22 -23.41 -18.00 8.43
CA LEU A 22 -23.48 -18.28 7.00
C LEU A 22 -23.21 -19.76 6.73
N ASP A 23 -23.83 -20.29 5.67
CA ASP A 23 -23.61 -21.68 5.23
C ASP A 23 -22.17 -21.84 4.68
N PRO A 24 -21.28 -22.59 5.37
CA PRO A 24 -19.90 -22.78 4.96
C PRO A 24 -19.77 -23.53 3.62
N THR A 25 -20.76 -24.31 3.21
CA THR A 25 -20.77 -25.07 1.95
C THR A 25 -20.88 -24.13 0.74
N ARG A 26 -21.35 -22.90 0.95
CA ARG A 26 -21.47 -21.85 -0.06
C ARG A 26 -20.28 -20.91 -0.10
N ALA A 27 -19.26 -21.13 0.74
CA ALA A 27 -18.06 -20.34 0.78
C ALA A 27 -16.96 -20.97 -0.11
N LEU A 28 -16.42 -20.19 -1.03
CA LEU A 28 -15.25 -20.56 -1.85
C LEU A 28 -14.04 -19.75 -1.37
N LEU A 29 -13.28 -20.30 -0.44
CA LEU A 29 -12.11 -19.65 0.13
C LEU A 29 -10.82 -20.19 -0.50
N ILE A 30 -9.79 -19.33 -0.60
CA ILE A 30 -8.44 -19.76 -0.98
C ILE A 30 -7.82 -20.48 0.22
N ASN A 31 -7.63 -21.78 0.09
CA ASN A 31 -7.02 -22.63 1.12
C ASN A 31 -5.78 -23.32 0.56
N ALA A 32 -4.59 -22.84 0.96
CA ALA A 32 -3.34 -23.41 0.48
C ALA A 32 -3.11 -24.87 0.89
N ASN A 33 -3.76 -25.36 1.98
CA ASN A 33 -3.66 -26.76 2.42
C ASN A 33 -4.37 -27.76 1.47
N GLU A 34 -5.25 -27.27 0.58
CA GLU A 34 -5.87 -28.08 -0.45
C GLU A 34 -4.95 -28.39 -1.63
N ILE A 35 -3.83 -27.67 -1.72
CA ILE A 35 -2.89 -27.81 -2.84
C ILE A 35 -1.94 -28.95 -2.57
N GLN A 36 -2.12 -30.04 -3.29
CA GLN A 36 -1.21 -31.17 -3.22
C GLN A 36 0.06 -30.89 -4.03
N LEU A 37 1.20 -30.71 -3.33
CA LEU A 37 2.50 -30.53 -3.96
C LEU A 37 2.99 -31.82 -4.63
N ALA A 38 4.07 -31.71 -5.40
CA ALA A 38 4.66 -32.83 -6.12
C ALA A 38 4.98 -33.99 -5.18
N GLN A 39 4.69 -35.20 -5.64
CA GLN A 39 4.90 -36.46 -4.90
C GLN A 39 4.21 -36.54 -3.52
N GLY A 40 3.21 -35.66 -3.25
CA GLY A 40 2.54 -35.58 -1.95
C GLY A 40 3.43 -35.10 -0.80
N LYS A 41 4.53 -34.42 -1.13
CA LYS A 41 5.49 -33.92 -0.13
C LYS A 41 4.96 -32.70 0.59
N HIS A 42 5.44 -32.51 1.82
CA HIS A 42 5.14 -31.32 2.61
C HIS A 42 5.88 -30.09 2.04
N TYR A 43 5.34 -28.90 2.28
CA TYR A 43 5.90 -27.64 1.81
C TYR A 43 7.37 -27.46 2.16
N SER A 44 7.77 -27.75 3.40
CA SER A 44 9.15 -27.64 3.89
C SER A 44 10.15 -28.59 3.21
N GLU A 45 9.67 -29.69 2.62
CA GLU A 45 10.52 -30.61 1.84
C GLU A 45 10.73 -30.12 0.41
N VAL A 46 9.72 -29.44 -0.14
CA VAL A 46 9.78 -28.89 -1.50
C VAL A 46 10.51 -27.54 -1.52
N PHE A 47 10.28 -26.72 -0.52
CA PHE A 47 10.84 -25.37 -0.39
C PHE A 47 11.55 -25.20 0.97
N PRO A 48 12.70 -25.88 1.18
CA PRO A 48 13.36 -25.93 2.49
C PRO A 48 13.81 -24.56 2.99
N ASP A 49 14.12 -23.63 2.09
CA ASP A 49 14.52 -22.27 2.42
C ASP A 49 13.33 -21.27 2.47
N ASN A 50 12.10 -21.77 2.42
CA ASN A 50 10.87 -20.97 2.30
C ASN A 50 10.89 -19.99 1.10
N ILE A 51 11.71 -20.25 0.10
CA ILE A 51 11.80 -19.45 -1.12
C ILE A 51 11.19 -20.22 -2.28
N ILE A 52 10.27 -19.58 -2.99
CA ILE A 52 9.67 -20.10 -4.23
C ILE A 52 10.19 -19.25 -5.39
N ASP A 53 11.01 -19.89 -6.24
CA ASP A 53 11.51 -19.26 -7.46
C ASP A 53 10.49 -19.41 -8.61
N LEU A 54 9.74 -18.35 -8.86
CA LEU A 54 8.75 -18.35 -9.95
C LEU A 54 9.37 -18.46 -11.35
N SER A 55 10.67 -18.21 -11.51
CA SER A 55 11.35 -18.36 -12.81
C SER A 55 11.39 -19.81 -13.30
N LEU A 56 11.23 -20.78 -12.37
CA LEU A 56 11.10 -22.20 -12.69
C LEU A 56 9.90 -22.55 -13.60
N ARG A 57 8.94 -21.64 -13.74
CA ARG A 57 7.86 -21.80 -14.72
C ARG A 57 8.35 -21.76 -16.17
N ASN A 58 9.45 -21.04 -16.42
CA ASN A 58 9.91 -20.70 -17.78
C ASN A 58 11.37 -21.11 -18.05
N ARG A 59 12.07 -21.68 -17.07
CA ARG A 59 13.44 -22.18 -17.24
C ARG A 59 13.53 -23.66 -16.91
N GLU A 60 14.55 -24.31 -17.45
CA GLU A 60 14.87 -25.71 -17.11
C GLU A 60 15.37 -25.83 -15.67
N ALA A 61 14.96 -26.90 -15.01
CA ALA A 61 15.41 -27.23 -13.67
C ALA A 61 16.82 -27.81 -13.70
N GLY A 62 17.76 -27.23 -12.96
CA GLY A 62 19.17 -27.64 -12.90
C GLY A 62 19.46 -28.75 -11.88
N SER A 63 18.50 -29.07 -11.00
CA SER A 63 18.65 -30.09 -9.94
C SER A 63 17.37 -30.91 -9.73
N ASN A 64 17.48 -32.01 -8.98
CA ASN A 64 16.31 -32.81 -8.62
C ASN A 64 15.34 -32.04 -7.71
N LEU A 65 15.86 -31.18 -6.84
CA LEU A 65 15.04 -30.30 -6.01
C LEU A 65 14.28 -29.28 -6.87
N GLU A 66 14.95 -28.63 -7.81
CA GLU A 66 14.28 -27.70 -8.73
C GLU A 66 13.23 -28.38 -9.61
N LYS A 67 13.45 -29.65 -10.03
CA LYS A 67 12.40 -30.43 -10.74
C LYS A 67 11.17 -30.65 -9.87
N LEU A 68 11.38 -30.97 -8.58
CA LEU A 68 10.29 -31.14 -7.61
C LEU A 68 9.55 -29.80 -7.38
N GLN A 69 10.28 -28.70 -7.29
CA GLN A 69 9.71 -27.35 -7.15
C GLN A 69 8.93 -26.94 -8.40
N GLN A 70 9.47 -27.20 -9.59
CA GLN A 70 8.80 -26.92 -10.87
C GLN A 70 7.50 -27.70 -11.02
N GLU A 71 7.50 -29.00 -10.69
CA GLU A 71 6.27 -29.80 -10.68
C GLU A 71 5.27 -29.28 -9.66
N SER A 72 5.74 -28.85 -8.49
CA SER A 72 4.87 -28.28 -7.46
C SER A 72 4.26 -26.95 -7.89
N LEU A 73 5.04 -26.08 -8.55
CA LEU A 73 4.51 -24.84 -9.15
C LEU A 73 3.43 -25.12 -10.19
N PHE A 74 3.63 -26.12 -11.04
CA PHE A 74 2.62 -26.54 -12.03
C PHE A 74 1.33 -27.00 -11.33
N ARG A 75 1.43 -27.72 -10.22
CA ARG A 75 0.25 -28.15 -9.43
C ARG A 75 -0.47 -26.97 -8.77
N ILE A 76 0.28 -26.00 -8.26
CA ILE A 76 -0.29 -24.75 -7.72
C ILE A 76 -1.03 -23.98 -8.82
N ASP A 77 -0.43 -23.85 -10.00
CA ASP A 77 -1.05 -23.16 -11.13
C ASP A 77 -2.32 -23.88 -11.62
N ASN A 78 -2.32 -25.21 -11.66
CA ASN A 78 -3.52 -25.98 -11.97
C ASN A 78 -4.62 -25.82 -10.91
N TRP A 79 -4.27 -25.74 -9.64
CA TRP A 79 -5.22 -25.45 -8.58
C TRP A 79 -5.82 -24.05 -8.76
N CYS A 80 -4.99 -23.04 -9.02
CA CYS A 80 -5.46 -21.68 -9.31
C CYS A 80 -6.42 -21.64 -10.52
N MET A 81 -6.11 -22.40 -11.58
CA MET A 81 -6.97 -22.51 -12.75
C MET A 81 -8.31 -23.19 -12.40
N SER A 82 -8.28 -24.24 -11.58
CA SER A 82 -9.51 -24.92 -11.12
C SER A 82 -10.38 -23.99 -10.26
N TYR A 83 -9.74 -23.20 -9.38
CA TYR A 83 -10.40 -22.19 -8.58
C TYR A 83 -11.05 -21.10 -9.45
N GLU A 84 -10.32 -20.59 -10.44
CA GLU A 84 -10.83 -19.65 -11.44
C GLU A 84 -12.04 -20.19 -12.20
N ASN A 85 -11.97 -21.45 -12.65
CA ASN A 85 -13.07 -22.09 -13.38
C ASN A 85 -14.34 -22.17 -12.52
N ARG A 86 -14.22 -22.52 -11.23
CA ARG A 86 -15.37 -22.51 -10.30
C ARG A 86 -16.04 -21.15 -10.20
N ILE A 87 -15.25 -20.07 -10.15
CA ILE A 87 -15.79 -18.69 -10.15
C ILE A 87 -16.55 -18.43 -11.45
N ARG A 88 -15.98 -18.81 -12.60
CA ARG A 88 -16.59 -18.57 -13.92
C ARG A 88 -17.85 -19.39 -14.12
N GLU A 89 -17.89 -20.64 -13.67
CA GLU A 89 -19.07 -21.51 -13.70
C GLU A 89 -20.23 -20.92 -12.89
N MET A 90 -19.94 -20.18 -11.82
CA MET A 90 -20.94 -19.42 -11.05
C MET A 90 -21.39 -18.11 -11.75
N GLY A 91 -20.89 -17.80 -12.94
CA GLY A 91 -21.18 -16.56 -13.67
C GLY A 91 -20.23 -15.40 -13.37
N GLY A 92 -19.13 -15.66 -12.70
CA GLY A 92 -18.17 -14.67 -12.25
C GLY A 92 -18.55 -13.97 -10.94
N ILE A 93 -17.83 -12.91 -10.59
CA ILE A 93 -18.08 -12.16 -9.37
C ILE A 93 -19.20 -11.16 -9.60
N GLY A 94 -20.34 -11.38 -8.98
CA GLY A 94 -21.50 -10.46 -9.07
C GLY A 94 -21.40 -9.25 -8.16
N PHE A 95 -20.66 -9.38 -7.04
CA PHE A 95 -20.42 -8.29 -6.10
C PHE A 95 -18.98 -8.38 -5.58
N TYR A 96 -18.18 -7.35 -5.83
CA TYR A 96 -16.83 -7.21 -5.32
C TYR A 96 -16.76 -6.05 -4.34
N LEU A 97 -16.28 -6.33 -3.14
CA LEU A 97 -16.01 -5.33 -2.10
C LEU A 97 -14.52 -5.35 -1.80
N GLY A 98 -13.84 -4.23 -1.98
CA GLY A 98 -12.40 -4.18 -1.77
C GLY A 98 -11.89 -2.80 -1.40
N GLY A 99 -10.63 -2.79 -0.97
CA GLY A 99 -9.84 -1.59 -0.78
C GLY A 99 -8.86 -1.38 -1.92
N MET A 100 -8.13 -0.28 -1.82
CA MET A 100 -7.03 0.05 -2.71
C MET A 100 -5.71 0.06 -1.93
N GLY A 101 -4.73 -0.68 -2.40
CA GLY A 101 -3.39 -0.70 -1.82
C GLY A 101 -2.63 0.61 -1.98
N PRO A 102 -1.44 0.74 -1.35
CA PRO A 102 -0.63 1.96 -1.40
C PRO A 102 -0.11 2.29 -2.81
N ASP A 103 0.00 1.29 -3.68
CA ASP A 103 0.41 1.39 -5.08
C ASP A 103 -0.77 1.42 -6.07
N GLY A 104 -2.02 1.46 -5.57
CA GLY A 104 -3.24 1.35 -6.38
C GLY A 104 -3.63 -0.08 -6.71
N SER A 105 -3.06 -1.08 -6.04
CA SER A 105 -3.41 -2.49 -6.19
C SER A 105 -4.84 -2.77 -5.71
N MET A 106 -5.47 -3.75 -6.36
CA MET A 106 -6.74 -4.35 -5.96
C MET A 106 -6.54 -5.83 -5.69
N ALA A 107 -7.07 -6.36 -4.57
CA ALA A 107 -6.62 -7.62 -4.04
C ALA A 107 -5.08 -7.59 -3.95
N SER A 108 -4.36 -8.61 -4.44
CA SER A 108 -2.90 -8.54 -4.54
C SER A 108 -2.40 -8.34 -5.98
N ASN A 109 -3.20 -7.68 -6.83
CA ASN A 109 -2.78 -7.29 -8.17
C ASN A 109 -2.04 -5.97 -8.11
N THR A 110 -0.73 -6.06 -7.96
CA THR A 110 0.17 -4.91 -7.82
C THR A 110 0.41 -4.20 -9.15
N ARG A 111 1.09 -3.05 -9.10
CA ARG A 111 1.50 -2.29 -10.28
C ARG A 111 2.15 -3.18 -11.34
N GLY A 112 1.70 -3.08 -12.59
CA GLY A 112 2.14 -3.91 -13.71
C GLY A 112 1.35 -5.20 -13.89
N SER A 113 0.38 -5.52 -13.03
CA SER A 113 -0.51 -6.66 -13.22
C SER A 113 -1.36 -6.50 -14.47
N ASP A 114 -1.40 -7.54 -15.31
CA ASP A 114 -2.22 -7.57 -16.51
C ASP A 114 -3.72 -7.46 -16.13
N HIS A 115 -4.44 -6.58 -16.81
CA HIS A 115 -5.87 -6.40 -16.60
C HIS A 115 -6.71 -7.62 -16.94
N ASN A 116 -6.19 -8.55 -17.75
CA ASN A 116 -6.84 -9.81 -18.08
C ASN A 116 -6.35 -10.98 -17.21
N SER A 117 -5.52 -10.70 -16.20
CA SER A 117 -5.00 -11.73 -15.31
C SER A 117 -6.13 -12.49 -14.59
N THR A 118 -5.92 -13.79 -14.40
CA THR A 118 -6.80 -14.69 -13.67
C THR A 118 -6.23 -15.02 -12.28
N THR A 119 -6.92 -15.87 -11.53
CA THR A 119 -6.43 -16.35 -10.23
C THR A 119 -5.05 -17.00 -10.41
N ARG A 120 -4.07 -16.58 -9.60
CA ARG A 120 -2.68 -17.02 -9.74
C ARG A 120 -1.84 -16.86 -8.48
N LEU A 121 -0.77 -17.63 -8.40
CA LEU A 121 0.34 -17.39 -7.47
C LEU A 121 1.24 -16.28 -8.05
N THR A 122 1.47 -15.23 -7.27
CA THR A 122 2.27 -14.06 -7.69
C THR A 122 3.07 -13.48 -6.53
N ALA A 123 4.12 -12.74 -6.87
CA ALA A 123 4.85 -11.92 -5.90
C ALA A 123 4.07 -10.63 -5.59
N THR A 124 4.30 -10.09 -4.41
CA THR A 124 3.88 -8.73 -4.01
C THR A 124 5.03 -7.75 -4.21
N ASN A 125 4.72 -6.47 -4.37
CA ASN A 125 5.72 -5.42 -4.43
C ASN A 125 6.07 -4.89 -3.02
N PHE A 126 7.13 -4.08 -2.96
CA PHE A 126 7.64 -3.56 -1.69
C PHE A 126 6.59 -2.74 -0.92
N GLU A 127 5.79 -1.93 -1.61
CA GLU A 127 4.76 -1.11 -0.99
C GLU A 127 3.70 -1.96 -0.26
N ASN A 128 3.27 -3.05 -0.89
CA ASN A 128 2.30 -3.97 -0.29
C ASN A 128 2.95 -4.84 0.81
N GLN A 129 4.21 -5.23 0.66
CA GLN A 129 4.96 -5.91 1.70
C GLN A 129 5.10 -5.03 2.95
N ALA A 130 5.44 -3.76 2.77
CA ALA A 130 5.53 -2.80 3.85
C ALA A 130 4.18 -2.55 4.52
N ALA A 131 3.10 -2.39 3.73
CA ALA A 131 1.76 -2.18 4.27
C ALA A 131 1.22 -3.38 5.06
N SER A 132 1.59 -4.61 4.68
CA SER A 132 1.16 -5.83 5.36
C SER A 132 2.11 -6.30 6.46
N ALA A 133 3.25 -5.64 6.63
CA ALA A 133 4.27 -6.06 7.59
C ALA A 133 3.74 -6.09 9.03
N SER A 134 2.93 -5.10 9.43
CA SER A 134 2.33 -5.04 10.76
C SER A 134 1.40 -6.24 11.04
N ASP A 135 0.61 -6.62 10.04
CA ASP A 135 -0.37 -7.71 10.18
C ASP A 135 0.30 -9.10 10.13
N LEU A 136 1.48 -9.18 9.51
CA LEU A 136 2.19 -10.43 9.31
C LEU A 136 3.28 -10.71 10.35
N GLY A 137 3.53 -9.77 11.26
CA GLY A 137 4.55 -9.93 12.30
C GLY A 137 5.93 -9.38 11.92
N GLY A 138 5.97 -8.44 10.97
CA GLY A 138 7.17 -7.69 10.60
C GLY A 138 7.56 -7.80 9.13
N ILE A 139 8.48 -6.91 8.72
CA ILE A 139 8.89 -6.80 7.32
C ILE A 139 9.64 -8.06 6.84
N GLU A 140 10.37 -8.75 7.70
CA GLU A 140 11.10 -9.96 7.33
C GLU A 140 10.15 -11.11 7.02
N VAL A 141 8.98 -11.19 7.68
CA VAL A 141 7.92 -12.16 7.36
C VAL A 141 7.19 -11.77 6.09
N SER A 142 6.94 -10.48 5.89
CA SER A 142 6.27 -9.96 4.69
C SER A 142 7.15 -9.97 3.44
N ARG A 143 8.46 -9.88 3.64
CA ARG A 143 9.47 -9.85 2.58
C ARG A 143 9.46 -11.15 1.78
N ASN A 144 9.51 -11.01 0.46
CA ASN A 144 9.51 -12.14 -0.48
C ASN A 144 8.28 -13.06 -0.41
N ARG A 145 7.22 -12.65 0.27
CA ARG A 145 6.01 -13.43 0.37
C ARG A 145 5.31 -13.50 -0.98
N LEU A 146 4.97 -14.72 -1.39
CA LEU A 146 4.08 -14.97 -2.51
C LEU A 146 2.63 -15.08 -2.01
N VAL A 147 1.71 -14.71 -2.86
CA VAL A 147 0.27 -14.77 -2.58
C VAL A 147 -0.48 -15.42 -3.73
N ILE A 148 -1.54 -16.17 -3.40
CA ILE A 148 -2.55 -16.55 -4.37
C ILE A 148 -3.62 -15.46 -4.36
N THR A 149 -3.88 -14.86 -5.51
CA THR A 149 -4.84 -13.77 -5.64
C THR A 149 -5.79 -13.99 -6.81
N VAL A 150 -7.04 -13.59 -6.65
CA VAL A 150 -7.93 -13.44 -7.80
C VAL A 150 -7.39 -12.35 -8.72
N GLY A 151 -7.41 -12.58 -10.02
CA GLY A 151 -6.90 -11.65 -11.02
C GLY A 151 -7.84 -10.47 -11.30
N LEU A 152 -7.32 -9.44 -11.95
CA LEU A 152 -8.14 -8.31 -12.38
C LEU A 152 -9.19 -8.73 -13.40
N GLY A 153 -8.83 -9.64 -14.33
CA GLY A 153 -9.76 -10.23 -15.27
C GLY A 153 -10.83 -11.11 -14.61
N THR A 154 -10.51 -11.74 -13.46
CA THR A 154 -11.51 -12.48 -12.65
C THR A 154 -12.51 -11.52 -12.03
N ILE A 155 -12.03 -10.41 -11.43
CA ILE A 155 -12.88 -9.40 -10.79
C ILE A 155 -13.81 -8.75 -11.81
N THR A 156 -13.32 -8.49 -13.02
CA THR A 156 -14.07 -7.78 -14.07
C THR A 156 -14.76 -8.71 -15.09
N PHE A 157 -14.72 -10.02 -14.87
CA PHE A 157 -15.28 -11.01 -15.80
C PHE A 157 -16.78 -10.84 -16.02
N ASN A 158 -17.53 -10.59 -14.95
CA ASN A 158 -18.97 -10.34 -15.04
C ASN A 158 -19.21 -8.85 -15.38
N PRO A 159 -19.72 -8.51 -16.58
CA PRO A 159 -19.94 -7.13 -16.97
C PRO A 159 -21.03 -6.41 -16.16
N ASP A 160 -21.95 -7.18 -15.57
CA ASP A 160 -23.04 -6.68 -14.74
C ASP A 160 -22.68 -6.65 -13.23
N GLY A 161 -21.47 -7.12 -12.88
CA GLY A 161 -20.97 -7.14 -11.52
C GLY A 161 -20.88 -5.74 -10.91
N LEU A 162 -21.26 -5.61 -9.65
CA LEU A 162 -21.08 -4.40 -8.84
C LEU A 162 -19.71 -4.45 -8.15
N THR A 163 -18.87 -3.47 -8.42
CA THR A 163 -17.57 -3.33 -7.75
C THR A 163 -17.58 -2.09 -6.85
N LEU A 164 -17.37 -2.30 -5.55
CA LEU A 164 -17.24 -1.23 -4.57
C LEU A 164 -15.80 -1.18 -4.06
N ILE A 165 -15.16 -0.02 -4.26
CA ILE A 165 -13.80 0.25 -3.77
C ILE A 165 -13.85 1.32 -2.70
N PHE A 166 -13.23 1.04 -1.56
CA PHE A 166 -13.06 1.98 -0.47
C PHE A 166 -11.62 2.50 -0.42
N ALA A 167 -11.46 3.82 -0.34
CA ALA A 167 -10.17 4.44 -0.11
C ALA A 167 -10.32 5.61 0.87
N ALA A 168 -9.53 5.60 1.93
CA ALA A 168 -9.60 6.60 2.98
C ALA A 168 -8.22 7.19 3.27
N GLY A 169 -8.23 8.49 3.60
CA GLY A 169 -7.04 9.24 3.98
C GLY A 169 -6.26 9.81 2.81
N GLU A 170 -5.51 10.87 3.09
CA GLU A 170 -4.74 11.62 2.09
C GLU A 170 -3.61 10.79 1.46
N SER A 171 -3.09 9.80 2.18
CA SER A 171 -2.11 8.84 1.66
C SER A 171 -2.59 8.08 0.42
N LYS A 172 -3.92 7.96 0.24
CA LYS A 172 -4.54 7.32 -0.92
C LYS A 172 -4.85 8.28 -2.08
N ALA A 173 -4.68 9.59 -1.89
CA ALA A 173 -5.13 10.59 -2.86
C ALA A 173 -4.47 10.41 -4.25
N GLN A 174 -3.18 10.04 -4.30
CA GLN A 174 -2.50 9.84 -5.58
C GLN A 174 -2.99 8.60 -6.32
N VAL A 175 -3.18 7.49 -5.62
CA VAL A 175 -3.65 6.24 -6.27
C VAL A 175 -5.12 6.33 -6.67
N VAL A 176 -5.93 7.07 -5.93
CA VAL A 176 -7.32 7.40 -6.31
C VAL A 176 -7.34 8.23 -7.58
N LYS A 177 -6.54 9.30 -7.65
CA LYS A 177 -6.41 10.12 -8.87
C LYS A 177 -5.98 9.27 -10.07
N ASN A 178 -4.95 8.45 -9.89
CA ASN A 178 -4.45 7.57 -10.96
C ASN A 178 -5.52 6.60 -11.46
N ALA A 179 -6.32 6.03 -10.55
CA ALA A 179 -7.38 5.07 -10.90
C ALA A 179 -8.53 5.70 -11.67
N LEU A 180 -8.90 6.96 -11.34
CA LEU A 180 -10.08 7.62 -11.87
C LEU A 180 -9.78 8.50 -13.10
N GLU A 181 -8.61 9.14 -13.14
CA GLU A 181 -8.31 10.19 -14.13
C GLU A 181 -7.22 9.80 -15.14
N ASN A 182 -6.39 8.78 -14.87
CA ASN A 182 -5.41 8.31 -15.86
C ASN A 182 -6.08 7.42 -16.92
N PRO A 183 -5.50 7.33 -18.11
CA PRO A 183 -5.86 6.29 -19.08
C PRO A 183 -5.72 4.89 -18.48
N ILE A 184 -6.49 3.94 -19.01
CA ILE A 184 -6.44 2.54 -18.61
C ILE A 184 -5.06 1.97 -18.92
N ASP A 185 -4.31 1.60 -17.88
CA ASP A 185 -2.93 1.09 -17.98
C ASP A 185 -2.63 0.11 -16.86
N ASN A 186 -1.85 -0.95 -17.16
CA ASN A 186 -1.43 -1.95 -16.19
C ASN A 186 -0.55 -1.37 -15.06
N LEU A 187 0.11 -0.22 -15.29
CA LEU A 187 0.82 0.52 -14.23
C LEU A 187 -0.12 1.02 -13.14
N TYR A 188 -1.40 1.15 -13.45
CA TYR A 188 -2.45 1.58 -12.52
C TYR A 188 -3.56 0.54 -12.50
N PRO A 189 -3.39 -0.55 -11.71
CA PRO A 189 -4.28 -1.73 -11.77
C PRO A 189 -5.77 -1.39 -11.66
N ALA A 190 -6.12 -0.45 -10.78
CA ALA A 190 -7.51 -0.07 -10.55
C ALA A 190 -8.16 0.68 -11.73
N THR A 191 -7.38 1.14 -12.72
CA THR A 191 -7.95 1.74 -13.96
C THR A 191 -8.77 0.76 -14.78
N VAL A 192 -8.59 -0.56 -14.59
CA VAL A 192 -9.43 -1.59 -15.22
C VAL A 192 -10.91 -1.36 -14.92
N LEU A 193 -11.24 -0.81 -13.77
CA LEU A 193 -12.62 -0.55 -13.33
C LEU A 193 -13.31 0.54 -14.14
N GLN A 194 -12.60 1.38 -14.88
CA GLN A 194 -13.19 2.33 -15.82
C GLN A 194 -13.98 1.64 -16.94
N ARG A 195 -13.74 0.35 -17.17
CA ARG A 195 -14.51 -0.49 -18.13
C ARG A 195 -15.82 -1.03 -17.56
N GLN A 196 -15.99 -1.00 -16.22
CA GLN A 196 -17.18 -1.54 -15.56
C GLN A 196 -18.21 -0.45 -15.27
N ARG A 197 -19.45 -0.62 -15.77
CA ARG A 197 -20.54 0.34 -15.56
C ARG A 197 -20.93 0.51 -14.10
N ASN A 198 -20.82 -0.56 -13.32
CA ASN A 198 -21.24 -0.62 -11.93
C ASN A 198 -20.09 -0.50 -10.93
N ALA A 199 -18.90 -0.03 -11.36
CA ALA A 199 -17.84 0.30 -10.43
C ALA A 199 -18.15 1.60 -9.68
N ARG A 200 -17.90 1.60 -8.37
CA ARG A 200 -18.09 2.76 -7.48
C ARG A 200 -16.91 2.89 -6.55
N PHE A 201 -16.38 4.11 -6.44
CA PHE A 201 -15.34 4.45 -5.47
C PHE A 201 -15.98 5.25 -4.35
N TYR A 202 -15.91 4.71 -3.14
CA TYR A 202 -16.28 5.40 -1.91
C TYR A 202 -15.00 5.92 -1.27
N ILE A 203 -14.81 7.22 -1.34
CA ILE A 203 -13.57 7.87 -0.93
C ILE A 203 -13.85 8.95 0.11
N THR A 204 -12.94 9.11 1.06
CA THR A 204 -13.00 10.24 1.99
C THR A 204 -12.53 11.53 1.30
N GLU A 205 -12.85 12.68 1.89
CA GLU A 205 -12.37 13.98 1.41
C GLU A 205 -10.85 14.00 1.29
N GLY A 206 -10.10 13.47 2.27
CA GLY A 206 -8.64 13.35 2.20
C GLY A 206 -8.15 12.52 1.00
N ALA A 207 -8.84 11.44 0.65
CA ALA A 207 -8.49 10.64 -0.52
C ALA A 207 -8.84 11.33 -1.86
N ALA A 208 -9.71 12.34 -1.84
CA ALA A 208 -10.14 13.08 -3.03
C ALA A 208 -9.31 14.34 -3.33
N VAL A 209 -8.42 14.79 -2.43
CA VAL A 209 -7.76 16.11 -2.53
C VAL A 209 -6.92 16.34 -3.78
N LYS A 210 -6.52 15.28 -4.46
CA LYS A 210 -5.72 15.36 -5.71
C LYS A 210 -6.56 15.22 -6.98
N LEU A 211 -7.85 14.94 -6.89
CA LEU A 211 -8.71 14.93 -8.05
C LEU A 211 -8.76 16.33 -8.67
N ASN A 212 -8.85 16.41 -10.01
CA ASN A 212 -8.81 17.68 -10.73
C ASN A 212 -9.89 18.64 -10.25
N ASP A 213 -11.11 18.17 -10.06
CA ASP A 213 -12.23 18.99 -9.54
C ASP A 213 -11.93 19.54 -8.14
N SER A 214 -11.32 18.74 -7.26
CA SER A 214 -10.96 19.17 -5.90
C SER A 214 -9.87 20.23 -5.91
N VAL A 215 -8.86 20.07 -6.79
CA VAL A 215 -7.76 21.03 -6.96
C VAL A 215 -8.29 22.34 -7.56
N GLU A 216 -9.13 22.26 -8.58
CA GLU A 216 -9.75 23.44 -9.19
C GLU A 216 -10.61 24.20 -8.17
N LYS A 217 -11.47 23.50 -7.43
CA LYS A 217 -12.26 24.06 -6.36
C LYS A 217 -11.40 24.74 -5.29
N TYR A 218 -10.32 24.12 -4.86
CA TYR A 218 -9.37 24.68 -3.87
C TYR A 218 -8.82 26.04 -4.33
N TYR A 219 -8.40 26.18 -5.60
CA TYR A 219 -7.84 27.43 -6.08
C TYR A 219 -8.87 28.48 -6.43
N ARG A 220 -10.04 28.10 -6.94
CA ARG A 220 -11.09 29.05 -7.40
C ARG A 220 -12.03 29.53 -6.32
N GLU A 221 -12.29 28.71 -5.29
CA GLU A 221 -13.24 29.08 -4.23
C GLU A 221 -12.55 29.75 -3.03
N GLY A 222 -13.26 30.72 -2.45
CA GLY A 222 -12.78 31.48 -1.29
C GLY A 222 -11.64 32.47 -1.58
N PRO A 223 -11.13 33.16 -0.55
CA PRO A 223 -10.07 34.15 -0.73
C PRO A 223 -8.76 33.46 -1.12
N TRP A 224 -7.95 34.18 -1.90
CA TRP A 224 -6.59 33.73 -2.19
C TRP A 224 -5.70 33.97 -0.97
N THR A 225 -5.06 32.91 -0.49
CA THR A 225 -4.18 32.95 0.68
C THR A 225 -2.73 32.74 0.27
N PHE A 226 -1.79 33.09 1.15
CA PHE A 226 -0.38 32.81 0.94
C PHE A 226 -0.11 31.30 0.80
N GLU A 227 -0.85 30.47 1.52
CA GLU A 227 -0.78 29.01 1.43
C GLU A 227 -1.13 28.50 0.02
N LYS A 228 -2.15 29.10 -0.64
CA LYS A 228 -2.47 28.81 -2.03
C LYS A 228 -1.30 29.19 -2.95
N THR A 229 -0.65 30.33 -2.69
CA THR A 229 0.55 30.75 -3.43
C THR A 229 1.71 29.75 -3.26
N GLU A 230 2.01 29.36 -2.01
CA GLU A 230 3.04 28.34 -1.73
C GLU A 230 2.76 27.05 -2.49
N ARG A 231 1.54 26.53 -2.36
CA ARG A 231 1.15 25.27 -3.01
C ARG A 231 1.23 25.36 -4.53
N ALA A 232 0.73 26.44 -5.13
CA ALA A 232 0.79 26.62 -6.59
C ALA A 232 2.24 26.62 -7.09
N ILE A 233 3.14 27.38 -6.43
CA ILE A 233 4.55 27.47 -6.80
C ILE A 233 5.27 26.13 -6.61
N PHE A 234 5.01 25.39 -5.52
CA PHE A 234 5.61 24.06 -5.33
C PHE A 234 5.10 23.04 -6.35
N ASP A 235 3.79 23.05 -6.66
CA ASP A 235 3.23 22.18 -7.66
C ASP A 235 3.80 22.49 -9.05
N LEU A 236 3.96 23.77 -9.41
CA LEU A 236 4.64 24.18 -10.64
C LEU A 236 6.07 23.66 -10.69
N CYS A 237 6.88 23.93 -9.63
CA CYS A 237 8.25 23.44 -9.55
C CYS A 237 8.38 21.95 -9.82
N ARG A 238 7.48 21.15 -9.22
CA ARG A 238 7.44 19.70 -9.40
C ARG A 238 7.02 19.32 -10.82
N ASN A 239 6.01 19.97 -11.38
CA ASN A 239 5.44 19.62 -12.68
C ASN A 239 6.44 19.89 -13.83
N ILE A 240 7.19 20.99 -13.75
CA ILE A 240 8.19 21.35 -14.78
C ILE A 240 9.63 20.96 -14.39
N ASN A 241 9.82 20.29 -13.24
CA ASN A 241 11.10 19.87 -12.70
C ASN A 241 12.14 21.01 -12.60
N LYS A 242 11.71 22.19 -12.14
CA LYS A 242 12.55 23.35 -11.87
C LYS A 242 12.54 23.70 -10.38
N TYR A 243 13.69 24.11 -9.84
CA TYR A 243 13.75 24.70 -8.51
C TYR A 243 13.18 26.12 -8.51
N ALA A 244 12.56 26.54 -7.39
CA ALA A 244 11.90 27.84 -7.27
C ALA A 244 12.80 29.03 -7.68
N HIS A 245 14.09 29.00 -7.31
CA HIS A 245 15.07 30.08 -7.69
C HIS A 245 15.43 30.10 -9.18
N ARG A 246 14.97 29.10 -9.97
CA ARG A 246 15.16 29.02 -11.43
C ARG A 246 13.88 29.29 -12.21
N LEU A 247 12.78 29.55 -11.52
CA LEU A 247 11.54 29.93 -12.18
C LEU A 247 11.67 31.30 -12.82
N GLU A 248 11.00 31.49 -13.93
CA GLU A 248 10.84 32.73 -14.63
C GLU A 248 9.37 33.16 -14.58
N LEU A 249 9.12 34.47 -14.73
CA LEU A 249 7.73 34.98 -14.73
C LEU A 249 6.86 34.29 -15.77
N LYS A 250 7.43 33.92 -16.89
CA LYS A 250 6.75 33.16 -17.95
C LYS A 250 6.24 31.81 -17.46
N ASP A 251 7.05 31.06 -16.67
CA ASP A 251 6.63 29.76 -16.13
C ASP A 251 5.35 29.89 -15.28
N LEU A 252 5.26 30.97 -14.48
CA LEU A 252 4.10 31.25 -13.65
C LEU A 252 2.88 31.69 -14.48
N GLN A 253 3.09 32.48 -15.51
CA GLN A 253 2.01 32.98 -16.38
C GLN A 253 1.38 31.88 -17.22
N GLU A 254 2.15 30.85 -17.61
CA GLU A 254 1.70 29.71 -18.40
C GLU A 254 1.02 28.62 -17.53
N ASP A 255 1.25 28.62 -16.21
CA ASP A 255 0.62 27.66 -15.31
C ASP A 255 -0.79 28.11 -14.90
N THR A 256 -1.72 27.16 -14.92
CA THR A 256 -3.15 27.41 -14.67
C THR A 256 -3.42 28.04 -13.30
N TYR A 257 -2.71 27.62 -12.27
CA TYR A 257 -2.98 28.06 -10.89
C TYR A 257 -2.04 29.18 -10.45
N CYS A 258 -0.79 29.16 -10.88
CA CYS A 258 0.14 30.27 -10.62
C CYS A 258 -0.31 31.57 -11.28
N SER A 259 -0.94 31.51 -12.46
CA SER A 259 -1.49 32.69 -13.14
C SER A 259 -2.63 33.38 -12.36
N MET A 260 -3.24 32.66 -11.41
CA MET A 260 -4.30 33.20 -10.54
C MET A 260 -3.75 33.93 -9.30
N ILE A 261 -2.44 33.91 -9.05
CA ILE A 261 -1.81 34.57 -7.89
C ILE A 261 -2.05 36.09 -8.00
N PRO A 262 -2.66 36.74 -6.99
CA PRO A 262 -2.82 38.20 -6.98
C PRO A 262 -1.46 38.90 -7.04
N ASP A 263 -1.39 39.99 -7.85
CA ASP A 263 -0.16 40.76 -8.07
C ASP A 263 1.02 39.86 -8.46
N LEU A 264 0.78 38.94 -9.42
CA LEU A 264 1.75 37.96 -9.87
C LEU A 264 3.07 38.62 -10.28
N SER A 265 4.13 38.27 -9.58
CA SER A 265 5.50 38.74 -9.84
C SER A 265 6.52 37.72 -9.32
N MET A 266 7.79 37.91 -9.67
CA MET A 266 8.88 37.12 -9.11
C MET A 266 9.09 37.33 -7.61
N ASP A 267 8.59 38.42 -7.05
CA ASP A 267 8.63 38.71 -5.62
C ASP A 267 7.78 37.66 -4.86
N ARG A 268 6.65 37.16 -5.45
CA ARG A 268 5.86 36.09 -4.88
C ARG A 268 6.63 34.79 -4.75
N VAL A 269 7.48 34.48 -5.72
CA VAL A 269 8.37 33.31 -5.66
C VAL A 269 9.41 33.50 -4.55
N GLN A 270 9.97 34.71 -4.43
CA GLN A 270 10.93 35.02 -3.37
C GLN A 270 10.28 34.94 -1.98
N ASP A 271 9.05 35.45 -1.83
CA ASP A 271 8.27 35.32 -0.58
C ASP A 271 8.11 33.86 -0.15
N VAL A 272 7.82 32.94 -1.10
CA VAL A 272 7.70 31.50 -0.85
C VAL A 272 9.03 30.87 -0.47
N ILE A 273 10.12 31.24 -1.16
CA ILE A 273 11.48 30.79 -0.82
C ILE A 273 11.84 31.21 0.60
N ASP A 274 11.59 32.47 0.95
CA ASP A 274 11.94 33.01 2.27
C ASP A 274 11.04 32.44 3.37
N SER A 275 9.76 32.18 3.09
CA SER A 275 8.86 31.45 3.99
C SER A 275 9.38 30.04 4.26
N THR A 276 9.79 29.34 3.22
CA THR A 276 10.32 27.97 3.33
C THR A 276 11.61 27.95 4.15
N LYS A 277 12.54 28.89 3.90
CA LYS A 277 13.77 29.03 4.69
C LYS A 277 13.45 29.27 6.17
N ARG A 278 12.55 30.22 6.48
CA ARG A 278 12.13 30.49 7.87
C ARG A 278 11.52 29.27 8.53
N LYS A 279 10.70 28.47 7.81
CA LYS A 279 10.13 27.21 8.35
C LYS A 279 11.22 26.22 8.68
N ILE A 280 12.24 26.08 7.80
CA ILE A 280 13.40 25.19 8.03
C ILE A 280 14.23 25.68 9.22
N GLU A 281 14.56 26.97 9.26
CA GLU A 281 15.33 27.58 10.36
C GLU A 281 14.62 27.39 11.68
N LYS A 282 13.30 27.64 11.73
CA LYS A 282 12.47 27.38 12.92
C LYS A 282 12.50 25.91 13.33
N GLY A 283 12.44 25.00 12.39
CA GLY A 283 12.49 23.55 12.67
C GLY A 283 13.85 23.08 13.18
N LEU A 284 14.93 23.84 12.90
CA LEU A 284 16.29 23.57 13.39
C LEU A 284 16.60 24.20 14.75
N LEU A 285 15.72 25.09 15.24
CA LEU A 285 15.91 25.70 16.56
C LEU A 285 15.84 24.64 17.64
N LYS A 286 16.75 24.74 18.61
CA LYS A 286 16.73 23.95 19.83
C LYS A 286 15.96 24.72 20.88
N GLU A 287 14.84 24.16 21.29
CA GLU A 287 14.12 24.64 22.46
C GLU A 287 14.93 24.30 23.73
N LYS A 288 14.87 25.17 24.73
CA LYS A 288 15.57 24.97 26.01
C LYS A 288 14.59 24.96 27.19
N ASP A 289 14.98 24.28 28.24
CA ASP A 289 14.22 24.20 29.50
C ASP A 289 12.78 23.70 29.29
N GLN A 290 12.57 22.80 28.28
CA GLN A 290 11.27 22.25 27.96
C GLN A 290 11.08 20.85 28.55
N VAL A 291 9.82 20.51 28.77
CA VAL A 291 9.39 19.14 29.10
C VAL A 291 8.57 18.63 27.91
N PHE A 292 9.11 17.63 27.23
CA PHE A 292 8.44 17.00 26.10
C PHE A 292 7.77 15.70 26.53
N LEU A 293 6.51 15.54 26.15
CA LEU A 293 5.80 14.27 26.21
C LEU A 293 5.49 13.82 24.79
N HIS A 294 6.14 12.74 24.36
CA HIS A 294 5.88 12.11 23.06
C HIS A 294 5.02 10.87 23.25
N THR A 295 3.91 10.83 22.53
CA THR A 295 3.02 9.67 22.48
C THR A 295 3.19 8.98 21.14
N GLY A 296 3.64 7.73 21.14
CA GLY A 296 3.70 6.87 19.96
C GLY A 296 2.57 5.84 20.02
N PRO A 297 1.78 5.66 18.96
CA PRO A 297 0.86 4.54 18.89
C PRO A 297 1.59 3.22 19.11
N HIS A 298 2.75 3.06 18.50
CA HIS A 298 3.61 1.90 18.51
C HIS A 298 5.05 2.29 18.84
N HIS A 299 5.92 1.34 19.19
CA HIS A 299 7.27 1.62 19.67
C HIS A 299 8.20 2.24 18.60
N ASP A 300 7.95 2.02 17.31
CA ASP A 300 8.75 2.53 16.19
C ASP A 300 8.22 3.83 15.59
N ASP A 301 6.95 4.18 15.83
CA ASP A 301 6.28 5.34 15.22
C ASP A 301 7.00 6.67 15.52
N ILE A 302 7.56 6.82 16.73
CA ILE A 302 8.32 8.00 17.11
C ILE A 302 9.57 8.13 16.24
N MET A 303 10.27 7.02 15.99
CA MET A 303 11.46 6.99 15.15
C MET A 303 11.11 7.23 13.66
N LEU A 304 10.06 6.60 13.18
CA LEU A 304 9.63 6.70 11.78
C LEU A 304 9.01 8.05 11.44
N GLY A 305 8.21 8.61 12.35
CA GLY A 305 7.42 9.81 12.09
C GLY A 305 8.11 11.12 12.42
N ILE A 306 8.78 11.21 13.58
CA ILE A 306 9.22 12.51 14.13
C ILE A 306 10.69 12.55 14.58
N PHE A 307 11.49 11.54 14.24
CA PHE A 307 12.90 11.46 14.63
C PHE A 307 13.73 12.71 14.27
N PRO A 308 13.59 13.32 13.07
CA PRO A 308 14.33 14.54 12.74
C PRO A 308 14.01 15.70 13.68
N CYS A 309 12.77 15.81 14.15
CA CYS A 309 12.36 16.86 15.09
C CYS A 309 12.85 16.62 16.52
N ILE A 310 12.86 15.36 16.95
CA ILE A 310 13.23 14.99 18.33
C ILE A 310 14.75 15.07 18.54
N THR A 311 15.54 14.64 17.58
CA THR A 311 17.00 14.50 17.74
C THR A 311 17.71 15.79 18.17
N PRO A 312 17.46 16.96 17.59
CA PRO A 312 18.06 18.22 18.05
C PRO A 312 17.67 18.57 19.49
N GLN A 313 16.40 18.30 19.85
CA GLN A 313 15.85 18.61 21.16
C GLN A 313 16.40 17.69 22.25
N LEU A 314 16.58 16.40 21.95
CA LEU A 314 17.21 15.41 22.88
C LEU A 314 18.68 15.74 23.21
N ARG A 315 19.37 16.42 22.28
CA ARG A 315 20.77 16.83 22.48
C ARG A 315 20.91 18.11 23.32
N GLU A 316 19.81 18.77 23.66
CA GLU A 316 19.80 19.92 24.55
C GLU A 316 19.64 19.44 26.01
N ALA A 317 20.69 19.59 26.82
CA ALA A 317 20.77 19.02 28.13
C ALA A 317 19.75 19.60 29.15
N SER A 318 19.19 20.79 28.86
CA SER A 318 18.17 21.42 29.72
C SER A 318 16.78 20.83 29.52
N ASN A 319 16.55 20.05 28.45
CA ASN A 319 15.26 19.49 28.13
C ASN A 319 15.02 18.15 28.87
N LYS A 320 13.77 17.90 29.22
CA LYS A 320 13.29 16.63 29.75
C LYS A 320 12.35 15.94 28.78
N PHE A 321 12.54 14.63 28.61
CA PHE A 321 11.75 13.83 27.69
C PHE A 321 11.03 12.70 28.39
N HIS A 322 9.76 12.54 28.04
CA HIS A 322 8.92 11.42 28.41
C HIS A 322 8.36 10.79 27.14
N PHE A 323 8.51 9.47 27.00
CA PHE A 323 7.98 8.71 25.88
C PHE A 323 6.91 7.77 26.38
N THR A 324 5.73 7.81 25.74
CA THR A 324 4.62 6.93 26.05
C THR A 324 4.27 6.14 24.80
N ILE A 325 4.32 4.83 24.92
CA ILE A 325 3.87 3.91 23.85
C ILE A 325 2.46 3.46 24.20
N CYS A 326 1.51 3.73 23.31
CA CYS A 326 0.08 3.53 23.57
C CYS A 326 -0.36 2.09 23.36
N THR A 327 0.33 1.33 22.50
CA THR A 327 0.02 -0.07 22.19
C THR A 327 1.24 -0.96 22.31
N SER A 328 1.02 -2.24 22.60
CA SER A 328 2.11 -3.23 22.74
C SER A 328 2.82 -3.55 21.43
N GLY A 329 2.26 -3.15 20.28
CA GLY A 329 2.74 -3.58 18.97
C GLY A 329 2.54 -5.06 18.70
N PHE A 330 1.67 -5.70 19.45
CA PHE A 330 1.43 -7.15 19.40
C PHE A 330 1.13 -7.68 17.98
N THR A 331 0.47 -6.90 17.16
CA THR A 331 0.19 -7.27 15.76
C THR A 331 1.41 -7.17 14.85
N ALA A 332 2.39 -6.34 15.17
CA ALA A 332 3.62 -6.15 14.40
C ALA A 332 4.79 -7.01 14.91
N VAL A 333 4.86 -7.22 16.23
CA VAL A 333 5.88 -8.03 16.88
C VAL A 333 5.18 -9.12 17.70
N THR A 334 5.01 -10.30 17.10
CA THR A 334 4.37 -11.43 17.78
C THR A 334 5.26 -11.97 18.89
N ASN A 335 4.65 -12.60 19.91
CA ASN A 335 5.40 -13.27 20.97
C ASN A 335 6.37 -14.33 20.42
N GLU A 336 5.98 -15.04 19.36
CA GLU A 336 6.82 -16.01 18.69
C GLU A 336 8.08 -15.39 18.08
N MET A 337 7.92 -14.26 17.38
CA MET A 337 9.03 -13.52 16.81
C MET A 337 10.00 -13.03 17.91
N LEU A 338 9.46 -12.47 19.00
CA LEU A 338 10.28 -12.04 20.13
C LEU A 338 11.03 -13.22 20.78
N MET A 339 10.35 -14.35 20.98
CA MET A 339 10.97 -15.57 21.51
C MET A 339 12.10 -16.08 20.60
N ASN A 340 11.92 -16.06 19.30
CA ASN A 340 12.96 -16.47 18.34
C ASN A 340 14.19 -15.57 18.44
N TYR A 341 14.02 -14.25 18.49
CA TYR A 341 15.15 -13.33 18.67
C TYR A 341 15.86 -13.52 20.02
N MET A 342 15.11 -13.79 21.10
CA MET A 342 15.71 -14.08 22.39
C MET A 342 16.52 -15.39 22.38
N VAL A 343 16.01 -16.44 21.73
CA VAL A 343 16.70 -17.73 21.57
C VAL A 343 17.97 -17.54 20.75
N GLU A 344 17.89 -16.83 19.62
CA GLU A 344 19.06 -16.53 18.77
C GLU A 344 20.11 -15.72 19.55
N THR A 345 19.66 -14.69 20.27
CA THR A 345 20.58 -13.88 21.09
C THR A 345 21.29 -14.74 22.15
N LEU A 346 20.56 -15.60 22.85
CA LEU A 346 21.12 -16.52 23.85
C LEU A 346 22.11 -17.54 23.25
N ALA A 347 21.94 -17.92 21.99
CA ALA A 347 22.87 -18.83 21.30
C ALA A 347 24.20 -18.15 20.91
N HIS A 348 24.26 -16.80 20.95
CA HIS A 348 25.45 -16.01 20.58
C HIS A 348 26.16 -15.37 21.77
N VAL A 349 25.63 -15.51 22.99
CA VAL A 349 26.20 -15.09 24.23
C VAL A 349 26.79 -16.28 24.99
#